data_4b5c36d42bfd390492f78b7f525d603f
#
_entry.id   4b5c36d42bfd390492f78b7f525d603f
#
_cell.length_a   1.000
_cell.length_b   1.000
_cell.length_c   1.000
_cell.angle_alpha   90.00
_cell.angle_beta   90.00
_cell.angle_gamma   90.00
#
_symmetry.space_group_name_H-M   'P 1'
#
loop_
_entity.id
_entity.type
_entity.pdbx_description
1 polymer ?
#
loop_
_entity_poly.entity_id
_entity_poly.type
_entity_poly.pdbx_seq_one_letter_code
_entity_poly.pdbx_strand_id
1 'polypeptide(L)'
;MSKFTISEKLTIGVASFGNLKTTESCVNNVLNSIEGNFELILVEDFSHERDKIINFYLSIKKKIPNTKVFNFDRNLSYSNSVNCILSHATGKKVLFVSNDVFINPYYIEEVLKISNLSKKIGVVRGVSNFVDNGLQTHNTIIEGSPNTITKEDIIITAKKIFETNSGKYLEDKYLTGDIFLVNREILDNVGYYDTNTFTGYFSDHDFSSRLISNGYLCVLAQGAFAFHQQDINFNYLEDPKKLQSKKLRRLQQLFENWARFKIKYSLPHDLSYPGVNDIPWEKTFNKKTKYIDKLDYSKYLQ
;
A
#
# COMPACT_ATOMS: atom_id res chain seq x y z
N MET A 1 -2.79 23.49 8.16
CA MET A 1 -1.60 23.00 7.43
C MET A 1 -1.80 23.26 5.95
N SER A 2 -0.78 23.76 5.22
CA SER A 2 -0.87 23.92 3.77
C SER A 2 -0.87 22.54 3.10
N LYS A 3 -1.73 22.38 2.09
CA LYS A 3 -1.74 21.19 1.24
C LYS A 3 -0.51 21.17 0.34
N PHE A 4 -0.08 19.98 -0.04
CA PHE A 4 0.93 19.84 -1.08
C PHE A 4 0.28 19.98 -2.47
N THR A 5 0.83 20.86 -3.31
CA THR A 5 0.29 21.13 -4.65
C THR A 5 0.87 20.16 -5.67
N ILE A 6 0.01 19.33 -6.24
CA ILE A 6 0.38 18.36 -7.29
C ILE A 6 0.42 19.09 -8.64
N SER A 7 1.58 19.19 -9.24
CA SER A 7 1.79 19.82 -10.56
C SER A 7 1.60 18.82 -11.71
N GLU A 8 2.23 17.66 -11.66
CA GLU A 8 2.04 16.57 -12.62
C GLU A 8 0.92 15.64 -12.14
N LYS A 9 0.14 15.10 -13.10
CA LYS A 9 -0.98 14.22 -12.75
C LYS A 9 -0.55 13.02 -11.93
N LEU A 10 -1.02 12.97 -10.66
CA LEU A 10 -0.85 11.87 -9.72
C LEU A 10 -2.16 11.08 -9.62
N THR A 11 -2.09 9.77 -9.70
CA THR A 11 -3.20 8.92 -9.27
C THR A 11 -3.02 8.58 -7.80
N ILE A 12 -4.07 8.77 -7.00
CA ILE A 12 -4.12 8.28 -5.61
C ILE A 12 -5.20 7.22 -5.52
N GLY A 13 -4.79 6.01 -5.14
CA GLY A 13 -5.69 4.89 -4.97
C GLY A 13 -5.87 4.54 -3.50
N VAL A 14 -7.11 4.46 -3.03
CA VAL A 14 -7.44 3.97 -1.68
C VAL A 14 -8.22 2.68 -1.80
N ALA A 15 -7.73 1.61 -1.15
CA ALA A 15 -8.41 0.33 -1.08
C ALA A 15 -8.98 0.12 0.33
N SER A 16 -10.25 -0.28 0.43
CA SER A 16 -10.93 -0.58 1.68
C SER A 16 -11.48 -2.00 1.75
N PHE A 17 -11.48 -2.53 2.96
CA PHE A 17 -12.15 -3.76 3.32
C PHE A 17 -12.80 -3.62 4.70
N GLY A 18 -13.94 -2.93 4.75
CA GLY A 18 -14.67 -2.61 5.98
C GLY A 18 -14.14 -1.40 6.73
N ASN A 19 -14.70 -1.18 7.90
CA ASN A 19 -14.44 -0.05 8.80
C ASN A 19 -14.67 1.32 8.14
N LEU A 20 -15.93 1.70 8.02
CA LEU A 20 -16.36 2.99 7.43
C LEU A 20 -15.63 4.17 8.07
N LYS A 21 -15.56 4.24 9.41
CA LYS A 21 -14.94 5.36 10.12
C LYS A 21 -13.48 5.56 9.75
N THR A 22 -12.72 4.47 9.65
CA THR A 22 -11.32 4.51 9.26
C THR A 22 -11.17 4.88 7.79
N THR A 23 -12.00 4.30 6.93
CA THR A 23 -12.03 4.62 5.49
C THR A 23 -12.35 6.10 5.25
N GLU A 24 -13.35 6.65 5.94
CA GLU A 24 -13.67 8.08 5.89
C GLU A 24 -12.49 8.95 6.37
N SER A 25 -11.86 8.54 7.48
CA SER A 25 -10.69 9.24 8.03
C SER A 25 -9.52 9.24 7.04
N CYS A 26 -9.21 8.10 6.44
CA CYS A 26 -8.14 7.95 5.45
C CYS A 26 -8.40 8.83 4.21
N VAL A 27 -9.56 8.70 3.56
CA VAL A 27 -9.88 9.46 2.35
C VAL A 27 -9.91 10.97 2.63
N ASN A 28 -10.52 11.39 3.73
CA ASN A 28 -10.54 12.82 4.12
C ASN A 28 -9.12 13.32 4.42
N ASN A 29 -8.27 12.50 5.02
CA ASN A 29 -6.88 12.83 5.28
C ASN A 29 -6.10 13.00 3.97
N VAL A 30 -6.26 12.09 2.99
CA VAL A 30 -5.70 12.24 1.64
C VAL A 30 -6.10 13.60 1.05
N LEU A 31 -7.40 13.91 1.02
CA LEU A 31 -7.94 15.15 0.43
C LEU A 31 -7.52 16.43 1.17
N ASN A 32 -7.23 16.31 2.47
CA ASN A 32 -6.71 17.42 3.26
C ASN A 32 -5.20 17.62 3.09
N SER A 33 -4.50 16.63 2.55
CA SER A 33 -3.04 16.67 2.36
C SER A 33 -2.61 17.19 0.99
N ILE A 34 -3.52 17.20 0.00
CA ILE A 34 -3.20 17.54 -1.39
C ILE A 34 -4.16 18.53 -2.02
N GLU A 35 -3.68 19.18 -3.08
CA GLU A 35 -4.47 19.96 -4.04
C GLU A 35 -3.80 19.91 -5.43
N GLY A 36 -4.47 20.40 -6.47
CA GLY A 36 -3.91 20.49 -7.82
C GLY A 36 -4.29 19.33 -8.73
N ASN A 37 -3.37 18.83 -9.53
CA ASN A 37 -3.64 17.89 -10.62
C ASN A 37 -3.58 16.43 -10.14
N PHE A 38 -4.67 15.88 -9.63
CA PHE A 38 -4.76 14.47 -9.24
C PHE A 38 -6.06 13.80 -9.71
N GLU A 39 -6.04 12.48 -9.78
CA GLU A 39 -7.23 11.64 -9.85
C GLU A 39 -7.30 10.75 -8.61
N LEU A 40 -8.51 10.40 -8.21
CA LEU A 40 -8.75 9.51 -7.07
C LEU A 40 -9.38 8.21 -7.57
N ILE A 41 -8.86 7.06 -7.11
CA ILE A 41 -9.43 5.74 -7.37
C ILE A 41 -9.75 5.11 -6.02
N LEU A 42 -11.04 4.85 -5.78
CA LEU A 42 -11.55 4.29 -4.54
C LEU A 42 -12.06 2.88 -4.81
N VAL A 43 -11.57 1.89 -4.08
CA VAL A 43 -11.92 0.47 -4.26
C VAL A 43 -12.50 -0.06 -2.96
N GLU A 44 -13.67 -0.68 -3.04
CA GLU A 44 -14.29 -1.43 -1.94
C GLU A 44 -14.31 -2.93 -2.27
N ASP A 45 -13.64 -3.73 -1.45
CA ASP A 45 -13.41 -5.17 -1.67
C ASP A 45 -14.46 -6.04 -0.96
N PHE A 46 -15.75 -5.72 -1.13
CA PHE A 46 -16.87 -6.53 -0.67
C PHE A 46 -16.87 -6.79 0.85
N SER A 47 -16.76 -5.73 1.64
CA SER A 47 -16.81 -5.82 3.10
C SER A 47 -18.25 -5.86 3.64
N HIS A 48 -18.38 -6.10 4.94
CA HIS A 48 -19.68 -6.07 5.64
C HIS A 48 -20.30 -4.66 5.75
N GLU A 49 -19.52 -3.58 5.58
CA GLU A 49 -19.98 -2.20 5.54
C GLU A 49 -20.02 -1.61 4.12
N ARG A 50 -19.93 -2.47 3.11
CA ARG A 50 -19.85 -2.13 1.69
C ARG A 50 -20.76 -0.98 1.27
N ASP A 51 -22.05 -1.11 1.52
CA ASP A 51 -23.04 -0.14 1.03
C ASP A 51 -22.82 1.26 1.64
N LYS A 52 -22.42 1.33 2.91
CA LYS A 52 -22.10 2.59 3.58
C LYS A 52 -20.84 3.21 2.99
N ILE A 53 -19.80 2.41 2.76
CA ILE A 53 -18.53 2.85 2.18
C ILE A 53 -18.74 3.33 0.74
N ILE A 54 -19.51 2.60 -0.06
CA ILE A 54 -19.83 3.00 -1.44
C ILE A 54 -20.62 4.31 -1.47
N ASN A 55 -21.62 4.48 -0.59
CA ASN A 55 -22.35 5.74 -0.48
C ASN A 55 -21.42 6.92 -0.14
N PHE A 56 -20.48 6.70 0.77
CA PHE A 56 -19.44 7.68 1.08
C PHE A 56 -18.56 7.98 -0.15
N TYR A 57 -18.06 6.97 -0.85
CA TYR A 57 -17.24 7.14 -2.05
C TYR A 57 -17.97 7.89 -3.17
N LEU A 58 -19.24 7.58 -3.40
CA LEU A 58 -20.06 8.31 -4.37
C LEU A 58 -20.30 9.78 -3.95
N SER A 59 -20.35 10.07 -2.65
CA SER A 59 -20.38 11.44 -2.15
C SER A 59 -19.10 12.22 -2.43
N ILE A 60 -17.95 11.54 -2.36
CA ILE A 60 -16.64 12.10 -2.75
C ILE A 60 -16.59 12.34 -4.26
N LYS A 61 -17.03 11.37 -5.07
CA LYS A 61 -17.08 11.52 -6.54
C LYS A 61 -17.90 12.73 -6.99
N LYS A 62 -19.02 13.03 -6.31
CA LYS A 62 -19.82 14.24 -6.58
C LYS A 62 -19.04 15.53 -6.33
N LYS A 63 -18.15 15.56 -5.34
CA LYS A 63 -17.35 16.74 -4.97
C LYS A 63 -16.07 16.85 -5.81
N ILE A 64 -15.52 15.70 -6.21
CA ILE A 64 -14.27 15.58 -6.96
C ILE A 64 -14.56 14.74 -8.21
N PRO A 65 -14.92 15.37 -9.35
CA PRO A 65 -15.36 14.65 -10.56
C PRO A 65 -14.31 13.68 -11.12
N ASN A 66 -13.03 13.96 -10.90
CA ASN A 66 -11.94 13.07 -11.34
C ASN A 66 -11.72 11.90 -10.36
N THR A 67 -12.82 11.31 -9.88
CA THR A 67 -12.84 10.15 -8.98
C THR A 67 -13.47 8.96 -9.68
N LYS A 68 -12.80 7.82 -9.64
CA LYS A 68 -13.32 6.51 -10.04
C LYS A 68 -13.64 5.71 -8.78
N VAL A 69 -14.82 5.08 -8.74
CA VAL A 69 -15.25 4.23 -7.61
C VAL A 69 -15.45 2.82 -8.14
N PHE A 70 -14.78 1.85 -7.53
CA PHE A 70 -14.93 0.43 -7.85
C PHE A 70 -15.55 -0.31 -6.67
N ASN A 71 -16.57 -1.09 -6.95
CA ASN A 71 -17.38 -1.83 -5.99
C ASN A 71 -17.38 -3.30 -6.35
N PHE A 72 -16.53 -4.11 -5.73
CA PHE A 72 -16.44 -5.52 -6.05
C PHE A 72 -17.71 -6.26 -5.60
N ASP A 73 -18.12 -7.26 -6.38
CA ASP A 73 -19.31 -8.10 -6.12
C ASP A 73 -19.02 -9.27 -5.18
N ARG A 74 -17.75 -9.50 -4.88
CA ARG A 74 -17.23 -10.48 -3.92
C ARG A 74 -15.86 -10.03 -3.45
N ASN A 75 -15.36 -10.59 -2.34
CA ASN A 75 -13.98 -10.33 -1.89
C ASN A 75 -12.99 -10.91 -2.92
N LEU A 76 -12.27 -10.02 -3.58
CA LEU A 76 -11.22 -10.36 -4.55
C LEU A 76 -9.83 -10.30 -3.94
N SER A 77 -9.71 -9.82 -2.72
CA SER A 77 -8.48 -9.66 -1.95
C SER A 77 -7.62 -8.43 -2.27
N TYR A 78 -6.68 -8.15 -1.36
CA TYR A 78 -5.73 -7.05 -1.44
C TYR A 78 -5.04 -6.93 -2.82
N SER A 79 -4.50 -8.03 -3.36
CA SER A 79 -3.78 -8.00 -4.64
C SER A 79 -4.64 -7.52 -5.81
N ASN A 80 -5.93 -7.89 -5.82
CA ASN A 80 -6.88 -7.41 -6.83
C ASN A 80 -7.24 -5.94 -6.64
N SER A 81 -7.35 -5.48 -5.39
CA SER A 81 -7.59 -4.07 -5.10
C SER A 81 -6.43 -3.18 -5.57
N VAL A 82 -5.18 -3.61 -5.33
CA VAL A 82 -3.99 -2.95 -5.87
C VAL A 82 -4.02 -2.94 -7.40
N ASN A 83 -4.25 -4.09 -8.03
CA ASN A 83 -4.31 -4.19 -9.50
C ASN A 83 -5.42 -3.34 -10.10
N CYS A 84 -6.59 -3.26 -9.47
CA CYS A 84 -7.67 -2.40 -9.91
C CYS A 84 -7.20 -0.93 -9.98
N ILE A 85 -6.53 -0.45 -8.93
CA ILE A 85 -5.97 0.90 -8.89
C ILE A 85 -4.91 1.09 -9.98
N LEU A 86 -3.90 0.21 -10.04
CA LEU A 86 -2.81 0.31 -11.02
C LEU A 86 -3.31 0.25 -12.46
N SER A 87 -4.31 -0.62 -12.75
CA SER A 87 -4.85 -0.83 -14.08
C SER A 87 -5.66 0.36 -14.60
N HIS A 88 -6.33 1.10 -13.72
CA HIS A 88 -7.20 2.21 -14.08
C HIS A 88 -6.59 3.59 -13.84
N ALA A 89 -5.36 3.62 -13.32
CA ALA A 89 -4.58 4.83 -13.12
C ALA A 89 -4.24 5.50 -14.46
N THR A 90 -4.36 6.83 -14.51
CA THR A 90 -3.97 7.65 -15.67
C THR A 90 -2.82 8.60 -15.35
N GLY A 91 -2.48 8.78 -14.08
CA GLY A 91 -1.30 9.54 -13.65
C GLY A 91 0.01 8.84 -14.04
N LYS A 92 1.09 9.61 -14.20
CA LYS A 92 2.44 9.05 -14.42
C LYS A 92 2.91 8.25 -13.22
N LYS A 93 2.46 8.61 -12.04
CA LYS A 93 2.73 7.96 -10.77
C LYS A 93 1.44 7.59 -10.08
N VAL A 94 1.49 6.50 -9.32
CA VAL A 94 0.35 5.97 -8.57
C VAL A 94 0.75 5.84 -7.10
N LEU A 95 0.08 6.57 -6.23
CA LEU A 95 0.20 6.42 -4.78
C LEU A 95 -0.93 5.48 -4.30
N PHE A 96 -0.57 4.28 -3.89
CA PHE A 96 -1.47 3.35 -3.23
C PHE A 96 -1.50 3.64 -1.73
N VAL A 97 -2.67 3.60 -1.12
CA VAL A 97 -2.90 3.82 0.32
C VAL A 97 -3.93 2.82 0.83
N SER A 98 -3.59 2.03 1.84
CA SER A 98 -4.58 1.24 2.59
C SER A 98 -5.45 2.15 3.44
N ASN A 99 -6.71 1.76 3.66
CA ASN A 99 -7.69 2.60 4.35
C ASN A 99 -7.40 2.82 5.86
N ASP A 100 -6.36 2.22 6.39
CA ASP A 100 -5.87 2.35 7.78
C ASP A 100 -4.56 3.13 7.88
N VAL A 101 -4.14 3.79 6.80
CA VAL A 101 -2.93 4.62 6.75
C VAL A 101 -3.29 6.10 6.77
N PHE A 102 -2.64 6.85 7.64
CA PHE A 102 -2.74 8.30 7.73
C PHE A 102 -1.51 8.93 7.08
N ILE A 103 -1.72 9.59 5.93
CA ILE A 103 -0.69 10.32 5.20
C ILE A 103 -0.70 11.82 5.56
N ASN A 104 0.28 12.56 5.07
CA ASN A 104 0.40 14.00 5.29
C ASN A 104 1.15 14.65 4.10
N PRO A 105 1.12 15.99 3.96
CA PRO A 105 1.77 16.66 2.84
C PRO A 105 3.26 16.37 2.73
N TYR A 106 3.98 16.22 3.84
CA TYR A 106 5.42 15.92 3.85
C TYR A 106 5.72 14.54 3.29
N TYR A 107 4.85 13.54 3.58
CA TYR A 107 4.96 12.21 3.00
C TYR A 107 4.90 12.26 1.48
N ILE A 108 3.87 12.94 0.95
CA ILE A 108 3.61 13.02 -0.49
C ILE A 108 4.75 13.76 -1.20
N GLU A 109 5.16 14.90 -0.65
CA GLU A 109 6.28 15.69 -1.16
C GLU A 109 7.55 14.84 -1.28
N GLU A 110 7.91 14.13 -0.21
CA GLU A 110 9.15 13.39 -0.15
C GLU A 110 9.16 12.16 -1.06
N VAL A 111 8.08 11.35 -1.10
CA VAL A 111 8.05 10.19 -1.99
C VAL A 111 8.06 10.61 -3.46
N LEU A 112 7.42 11.72 -3.81
CA LEU A 112 7.48 12.28 -5.17
C LEU A 112 8.88 12.80 -5.51
N LYS A 113 9.52 13.51 -4.59
CA LYS A 113 10.89 14.02 -4.73
C LYS A 113 11.87 12.87 -4.96
N ILE A 114 11.87 11.86 -4.10
CA ILE A 114 12.76 10.70 -4.22
C ILE A 114 12.50 9.94 -5.52
N SER A 115 11.23 9.73 -5.90
CA SER A 115 10.89 9.01 -7.14
C SER A 115 11.38 9.69 -8.42
N ASN A 116 11.70 10.98 -8.36
CA ASN A 116 12.22 11.76 -9.49
C ASN A 116 13.76 11.73 -9.60
N LEU A 117 14.48 11.20 -8.62
CA LEU A 117 15.95 11.20 -8.62
C LEU A 117 16.55 10.29 -9.72
N SER A 118 15.85 9.21 -10.07
CA SER A 118 16.30 8.28 -11.11
C SER A 118 15.12 7.52 -11.72
N LYS A 119 15.18 7.28 -13.04
CA LYS A 119 14.25 6.39 -13.75
C LYS A 119 14.35 4.92 -13.31
N LYS A 120 15.43 4.55 -12.63
CA LYS A 120 15.58 3.21 -12.05
C LYS A 120 14.74 3.02 -10.79
N ILE A 121 14.33 4.10 -10.12
CA ILE A 121 13.45 4.01 -8.96
C ILE A 121 12.05 3.63 -9.45
N GLY A 122 11.69 2.37 -9.26
CA GLY A 122 10.39 1.83 -9.68
C GLY A 122 9.30 2.09 -8.65
N VAL A 123 9.64 1.87 -7.39
CA VAL A 123 8.71 2.01 -6.26
C VAL A 123 9.39 2.73 -5.10
N VAL A 124 8.64 3.64 -4.47
CA VAL A 124 9.09 4.38 -3.28
C VAL A 124 8.08 4.19 -2.15
N ARG A 125 8.56 3.90 -0.96
CA ARG A 125 7.80 3.91 0.28
C ARG A 125 8.48 4.81 1.31
N GLY A 126 7.71 5.39 2.21
CA GLY A 126 8.24 6.07 3.40
C GLY A 126 8.38 5.12 4.59
N VAL A 127 8.74 5.66 5.74
CA VAL A 127 8.74 4.96 7.03
C VAL A 127 7.37 5.06 7.69
N SER A 128 7.03 4.08 8.52
CA SER A 128 5.79 4.07 9.33
C SER A 128 6.13 3.77 10.79
N ASN A 129 5.18 4.05 11.68
CA ASN A 129 5.30 3.69 13.11
C ASN A 129 5.39 2.18 13.33
N PHE A 130 4.78 1.39 12.45
CA PHE A 130 4.83 -0.07 12.47
C PHE A 130 4.55 -0.69 11.11
N VAL A 131 5.40 -1.61 10.70
CA VAL A 131 5.20 -2.56 9.59
C VAL A 131 6.09 -3.78 9.82
N ASP A 132 5.84 -4.86 9.08
CA ASP A 132 6.59 -6.12 9.18
C ASP A 132 8.02 -6.06 8.58
N ASN A 133 8.58 -4.86 8.42
CA ASN A 133 9.93 -4.63 7.90
C ASN A 133 10.67 -3.64 8.81
N GLY A 134 11.75 -4.10 9.43
CA GLY A 134 12.50 -3.31 10.39
C GLY A 134 13.10 -2.01 9.83
N LEU A 135 13.53 -2.00 8.56
CA LEU A 135 14.06 -0.79 7.91
C LEU A 135 12.95 0.25 7.66
N GLN A 136 11.74 -0.21 7.36
CA GLN A 136 10.58 0.63 7.09
C GLN A 136 9.82 1.03 8.35
N THR A 137 10.17 0.44 9.50
CA THR A 137 9.65 0.84 10.80
C THR A 137 10.52 1.96 11.37
N HIS A 138 9.91 3.10 11.61
CA HIS A 138 10.57 4.15 12.37
C HIS A 138 10.20 4.00 13.84
N ASN A 139 11.18 3.77 14.69
CA ASN A 139 11.02 3.77 16.15
C ASN A 139 10.73 5.20 16.63
N THR A 140 9.67 5.78 16.09
CA THR A 140 9.19 7.06 16.58
C THR A 140 8.53 6.81 17.91
N ILE A 141 8.99 7.54 18.82
CA ILE A 141 8.34 7.80 20.09
C ILE A 141 7.13 8.70 19.81
N ILE A 142 6.10 8.15 19.17
CA ILE A 142 4.76 8.64 19.43
C ILE A 142 4.39 7.92 20.73
N GLU A 143 4.76 8.54 21.86
CA GLU A 143 4.41 8.02 23.18
C GLU A 143 2.89 8.00 23.30
N GLY A 144 2.32 6.84 23.52
CA GLY A 144 0.91 6.67 23.72
C GLY A 144 0.37 5.38 23.09
N SER A 145 -0.75 4.91 23.57
CA SER A 145 -1.48 3.85 22.87
C SER A 145 -2.02 4.40 21.54
N PRO A 146 -2.25 3.57 20.51
CA PRO A 146 -2.85 4.02 19.24
C PRO A 146 -4.15 4.83 19.41
N ASN A 147 -4.84 4.69 20.53
CA ASN A 147 -6.07 5.39 20.84
C ASN A 147 -5.87 6.79 21.43
N THR A 148 -4.65 7.15 21.85
CA THR A 148 -4.33 8.46 22.45
C THR A 148 -3.55 9.37 21.50
N ILE A 149 -3.07 8.84 20.37
CA ILE A 149 -2.32 9.61 19.37
C ILE A 149 -3.28 10.50 18.59
N THR A 150 -3.03 11.79 18.59
CA THR A 150 -3.82 12.77 17.85
C THR A 150 -3.29 12.95 16.42
N LYS A 151 -4.14 13.50 15.54
CA LYS A 151 -3.70 13.89 14.19
C LYS A 151 -2.57 14.93 14.23
N GLU A 152 -2.58 15.81 15.22
CA GLU A 152 -1.54 16.81 15.47
C GLU A 152 -0.20 16.16 15.77
N ASP A 153 -0.17 15.16 16.66
CA ASP A 153 1.05 14.44 16.99
C ASP A 153 1.66 13.75 15.79
N ILE A 154 0.83 13.15 14.94
CA ILE A 154 1.27 12.51 13.68
C ILE A 154 1.92 13.55 12.76
N ILE A 155 1.30 14.72 12.60
CA ILE A 155 1.79 15.77 11.70
C ILE A 155 3.10 16.40 12.24
N ILE A 156 3.19 16.65 13.54
CA ILE A 156 4.42 17.17 14.19
C ILE A 156 5.57 16.18 13.99
N THR A 157 5.30 14.90 14.20
CA THR A 157 6.27 13.82 13.99
C THR A 157 6.72 13.75 12.54
N ALA A 158 5.77 13.77 11.60
CA ALA A 158 6.07 13.74 10.17
C ALA A 158 6.92 14.93 9.73
N LYS A 159 6.60 16.13 10.22
CA LYS A 159 7.38 17.34 9.95
C LYS A 159 8.82 17.21 10.44
N LYS A 160 9.01 16.76 11.69
CA LYS A 160 10.34 16.57 12.28
C LYS A 160 11.18 15.55 11.47
N ILE A 161 10.58 14.43 11.07
CA ILE A 161 11.25 13.41 10.26
C ILE A 161 11.62 13.99 8.90
N PHE A 162 10.71 14.72 8.24
CA PHE A 162 10.96 15.38 6.96
C PHE A 162 12.11 16.40 7.07
N GLU A 163 12.09 17.30 8.03
CA GLU A 163 13.14 18.32 8.24
C GLU A 163 14.52 17.70 8.48
N THR A 164 14.57 16.52 9.13
CA THR A 164 15.83 15.84 9.46
C THR A 164 16.36 14.98 8.32
N ASN A 165 15.47 14.37 7.54
CA ASN A 165 15.84 13.30 6.60
C ASN A 165 15.42 13.54 5.15
N SER A 166 14.83 14.68 4.79
CA SER A 166 14.40 14.96 3.42
C SER A 166 15.56 14.82 2.42
N GLY A 167 15.30 14.12 1.34
CA GLY A 167 16.28 13.78 0.30
C GLY A 167 17.13 12.55 0.58
N LYS A 168 17.06 11.97 1.78
CA LYS A 168 17.77 10.73 2.11
C LYS A 168 16.92 9.52 1.77
N TYR A 169 17.53 8.51 1.17
CA TYR A 169 16.87 7.25 0.86
C TYR A 169 17.80 6.05 1.02
N LEU A 170 17.21 4.88 1.17
CA LEU A 170 17.89 3.59 1.18
C LEU A 170 17.26 2.68 0.14
N GLU A 171 18.06 1.83 -0.49
CA GLU A 171 17.53 0.71 -1.28
C GLU A 171 17.07 -0.39 -0.33
N ASP A 172 15.93 -1.01 -0.65
CA ASP A 172 15.37 -2.11 0.13
C ASP A 172 15.09 -3.32 -0.78
N LYS A 173 15.02 -4.49 -0.18
CA LYS A 173 14.77 -5.76 -0.87
C LYS A 173 13.31 -5.96 -1.26
N TYR A 174 12.41 -5.33 -0.54
CA TYR A 174 10.97 -5.33 -0.79
C TYR A 174 10.31 -4.16 -0.09
N LEU A 175 9.11 -3.78 -0.53
CA LEU A 175 8.29 -2.79 0.14
C LEU A 175 7.04 -3.46 0.73
N THR A 176 6.64 -3.04 1.92
CA THR A 176 5.36 -3.45 2.52
C THR A 176 4.21 -2.76 1.82
N GLY A 177 3.11 -3.49 1.66
CA GLY A 177 2.00 -3.11 0.79
C GLY A 177 0.96 -2.16 1.40
N ASP A 178 1.19 -1.57 2.57
CA ASP A 178 0.24 -0.66 3.21
C ASP A 178 0.18 0.71 2.53
N ILE A 179 1.33 1.22 2.06
CA ILE A 179 1.44 2.47 1.30
C ILE A 179 2.69 2.46 0.43
N PHE A 180 2.57 2.82 -0.84
CA PHE A 180 3.72 2.96 -1.75
C PHE A 180 3.38 3.80 -2.98
N LEU A 181 4.39 4.44 -3.56
CA LEU A 181 4.33 5.16 -4.83
C LEU A 181 4.98 4.31 -5.93
N VAL A 182 4.28 4.09 -7.03
CA VAL A 182 4.79 3.38 -8.22
C VAL A 182 4.95 4.36 -9.37
N ASN A 183 6.09 4.28 -10.07
CA ASN A 183 6.22 4.86 -11.41
C ASN A 183 5.48 3.97 -12.41
N ARG A 184 4.37 4.45 -12.98
CA ARG A 184 3.46 3.62 -13.77
C ARG A 184 4.11 3.00 -15.00
N GLU A 185 5.08 3.67 -15.62
CA GLU A 185 5.81 3.16 -16.80
C GLU A 185 6.54 1.83 -16.55
N ILE A 186 6.88 1.52 -15.28
CA ILE A 186 7.55 0.25 -14.98
C ILE A 186 6.63 -0.96 -15.17
N LEU A 187 5.31 -0.75 -15.11
CA LEU A 187 4.33 -1.84 -15.25
C LEU A 187 4.39 -2.49 -16.63
N ASP A 188 4.87 -1.77 -17.66
CA ASP A 188 5.07 -2.31 -19.00
C ASP A 188 6.18 -3.37 -19.03
N ASN A 189 7.14 -3.33 -18.10
CA ASN A 189 8.25 -4.27 -17.99
C ASN A 189 8.06 -5.29 -16.86
N VAL A 190 7.53 -4.86 -15.72
CA VAL A 190 7.39 -5.67 -14.51
C VAL A 190 6.05 -6.41 -14.45
N GLY A 191 5.03 -5.84 -15.08
CA GLY A 191 3.64 -6.32 -14.99
C GLY A 191 2.97 -5.93 -13.66
N TYR A 192 1.82 -6.54 -13.42
CA TYR A 192 0.94 -6.27 -12.29
C TYR A 192 1.13 -7.29 -11.16
N TYR A 193 0.40 -7.16 -10.05
CA TYR A 193 0.42 -8.16 -8.97
C TYR A 193 -0.10 -9.51 -9.46
N ASP A 194 0.56 -10.61 -9.06
CA ASP A 194 0.17 -11.98 -9.42
C ASP A 194 -1.00 -12.47 -8.55
N THR A 195 -2.21 -12.09 -8.95
CA THR A 195 -3.45 -12.45 -8.24
C THR A 195 -3.84 -13.92 -8.39
N ASN A 196 -3.25 -14.63 -9.36
CA ASN A 196 -3.48 -16.07 -9.52
C ASN A 196 -2.70 -16.90 -8.49
N THR A 197 -1.54 -16.40 -8.09
CA THR A 197 -0.68 -17.08 -7.12
C THR A 197 -0.92 -16.55 -5.71
N PHE A 198 -1.05 -15.22 -5.55
CA PHE A 198 -1.10 -14.57 -4.24
C PHE A 198 -2.35 -13.71 -4.08
N THR A 199 -3.12 -14.00 -3.05
CA THR A 199 -4.35 -13.23 -2.72
C THR A 199 -4.15 -12.20 -1.60
N GLY A 200 -2.92 -12.00 -1.15
CA GLY A 200 -2.57 -11.09 -0.05
C GLY A 200 -1.10 -11.24 0.28
N TYR A 201 -0.77 -11.93 1.36
CA TYR A 201 0.62 -12.16 1.75
C TYR A 201 1.49 -12.61 0.58
N PHE A 202 2.71 -12.11 0.50
CA PHE A 202 3.71 -12.36 -0.55
C PHE A 202 3.43 -11.74 -1.91
N SER A 203 2.31 -11.05 -2.12
CA SER A 203 2.06 -10.38 -3.40
C SER A 203 2.95 -9.15 -3.61
N ASP A 204 3.18 -8.36 -2.58
CA ASP A 204 4.12 -7.24 -2.54
C ASP A 204 5.58 -7.70 -2.62
N HIS A 205 5.91 -8.83 -1.97
CA HIS A 205 7.23 -9.46 -2.07
C HIS A 205 7.51 -9.96 -3.49
N ASP A 206 6.53 -10.61 -4.12
CA ASP A 206 6.61 -11.06 -5.51
C ASP A 206 6.78 -9.86 -6.46
N PHE A 207 6.00 -8.81 -6.28
CA PHE A 207 6.09 -7.60 -7.10
C PHE A 207 7.45 -6.95 -6.96
N SER A 208 7.98 -6.80 -5.73
CA SER A 208 9.31 -6.26 -5.46
C SER A 208 10.43 -7.12 -6.07
N SER A 209 10.32 -8.45 -5.96
CA SER A 209 11.30 -9.37 -6.58
C SER A 209 11.33 -9.23 -8.10
N ARG A 210 10.16 -9.13 -8.76
CA ARG A 210 10.07 -8.92 -10.21
C ARG A 210 10.61 -7.55 -10.61
N LEU A 211 10.35 -6.53 -9.80
CA LEU A 211 10.85 -5.19 -10.02
C LEU A 211 12.39 -5.16 -10.00
N ILE A 212 13.02 -5.73 -8.95
CA ILE A 212 14.46 -5.78 -8.80
C ILE A 212 15.10 -6.65 -9.90
N SER A 213 14.51 -7.79 -10.25
CA SER A 213 15.00 -8.66 -11.33
C SER A 213 14.94 -8.02 -12.72
N ASN A 214 14.15 -6.96 -12.90
CA ASN A 214 14.10 -6.14 -14.10
C ASN A 214 14.99 -4.88 -14.02
N GLY A 215 15.84 -4.78 -13.00
CA GLY A 215 16.83 -3.69 -12.85
C GLY A 215 16.28 -2.39 -12.27
N TYR A 216 15.08 -2.42 -11.70
CA TYR A 216 14.52 -1.30 -10.95
C TYR A 216 14.88 -1.39 -9.47
N LEU A 217 14.70 -0.29 -8.76
CA LEU A 217 14.97 -0.15 -7.33
C LEU A 217 13.68 -0.03 -6.54
N CYS A 218 13.60 -0.75 -5.43
CA CYS A 218 12.70 -0.47 -4.33
C CYS A 218 13.41 0.49 -3.38
N VAL A 219 12.80 1.64 -3.05
CA VAL A 219 13.46 2.70 -2.32
C VAL A 219 12.63 3.13 -1.11
N LEU A 220 13.30 3.19 0.04
CA LEU A 220 12.77 3.75 1.28
C LEU A 220 13.15 5.22 1.39
N ALA A 221 12.18 6.12 1.31
CA ALA A 221 12.34 7.55 1.54
C ALA A 221 12.35 7.83 3.04
N GLN A 222 13.52 8.16 3.61
CA GLN A 222 13.68 8.28 5.06
C GLN A 222 12.99 9.53 5.65
N GLY A 223 12.74 10.56 4.81
CA GLY A 223 12.03 11.77 5.20
C GLY A 223 10.50 11.69 5.09
N ALA A 224 9.95 10.59 4.55
CA ALA A 224 8.51 10.40 4.40
C ALA A 224 7.97 9.55 5.55
N PHE A 225 7.15 10.13 6.43
CA PHE A 225 6.49 9.38 7.51
C PHE A 225 4.98 9.30 7.30
N ALA A 226 4.42 8.08 7.34
CA ALA A 226 2.99 7.81 7.39
C ALA A 226 2.64 7.01 8.66
N PHE A 227 1.51 7.32 9.28
CA PHE A 227 1.05 6.59 10.45
C PHE A 227 0.13 5.46 10.04
N HIS A 228 0.52 4.23 10.37
CA HIS A 228 -0.27 3.03 10.13
C HIS A 228 -1.04 2.67 11.39
N GLN A 229 -2.37 2.74 11.29
CA GLN A 229 -3.27 2.43 12.38
C GLN A 229 -3.52 0.93 12.42
N GLN A 230 -2.69 0.23 13.19
CA GLN A 230 -2.71 -1.23 13.28
C GLN A 230 -4.02 -1.83 13.75
N ASP A 231 -4.32 -3.04 13.24
CA ASP A 231 -5.35 -3.97 13.74
C ASP A 231 -6.78 -3.39 13.87
N ILE A 232 -7.06 -2.23 13.28
CA ILE A 232 -8.40 -1.66 13.28
C ILE A 232 -9.43 -2.64 12.71
N ASN A 233 -9.04 -3.39 11.67
CA ASN A 233 -9.89 -4.43 11.08
C ASN A 233 -10.13 -5.62 12.01
N PHE A 234 -9.48 -5.70 13.18
CA PHE A 234 -9.71 -6.71 14.21
C PHE A 234 -10.43 -6.15 15.44
N ASN A 235 -10.23 -4.89 15.77
CA ASN A 235 -10.73 -4.28 17.00
C ASN A 235 -12.26 -4.14 17.05
N TYR A 236 -12.97 -4.31 15.91
CA TYR A 236 -14.44 -4.34 15.89
C TYR A 236 -15.02 -5.73 16.19
N LEU A 237 -14.17 -6.78 16.26
CA LEU A 237 -14.63 -8.13 16.62
C LEU A 237 -14.64 -8.25 18.16
N GLU A 238 -15.77 -7.89 18.75
CA GLU A 238 -15.99 -8.05 20.21
C GLU A 238 -16.01 -9.51 20.68
N ASP A 239 -16.27 -10.44 19.75
CA ASP A 239 -16.31 -11.88 20.03
C ASP A 239 -14.90 -12.52 19.95
N PRO A 240 -14.32 -12.97 21.09
CA PRO A 240 -12.99 -13.61 21.12
C PRO A 240 -12.84 -14.81 20.19
N LYS A 241 -13.92 -15.58 19.98
CA LYS A 241 -13.89 -16.76 19.10
C LYS A 241 -13.76 -16.35 17.64
N LYS A 242 -14.47 -15.30 17.22
CA LYS A 242 -14.36 -14.74 15.87
C LYS A 242 -12.97 -14.15 15.63
N LEU A 243 -12.42 -13.44 16.62
CA LEU A 243 -11.07 -12.90 16.56
C LEU A 243 -10.02 -14.02 16.40
N GLN A 244 -10.12 -15.08 17.20
CA GLN A 244 -9.22 -16.23 17.11
C GLN A 244 -9.34 -16.94 15.75
N SER A 245 -10.55 -17.18 15.27
CA SER A 245 -10.77 -17.77 13.94
C SER A 245 -10.17 -16.94 12.81
N LYS A 246 -10.27 -15.60 12.89
CA LYS A 246 -9.68 -14.69 11.91
C LYS A 246 -8.15 -14.73 11.95
N LYS A 247 -7.55 -14.74 13.15
CA LYS A 247 -6.09 -14.90 13.31
C LYS A 247 -5.58 -16.22 12.73
N LEU A 248 -6.28 -17.32 12.97
CA LEU A 248 -5.92 -18.63 12.43
C LEU A 248 -5.99 -18.64 10.89
N ARG A 249 -7.04 -18.06 10.28
CA ARG A 249 -7.15 -17.94 8.82
C ARG A 249 -6.00 -17.11 8.23
N ARG A 250 -5.59 -16.04 8.89
CA ARG A 250 -4.44 -15.25 8.44
C ARG A 250 -3.14 -16.03 8.47
N LEU A 251 -2.88 -16.77 9.54
CA LEU A 251 -1.71 -17.65 9.63
C LEU A 251 -1.74 -18.74 8.56
N GLN A 252 -2.89 -19.38 8.34
CA GLN A 252 -3.05 -20.36 7.28
C GLN A 252 -2.71 -19.73 5.91
N GLN A 253 -3.29 -18.57 5.59
CA GLN A 253 -3.03 -17.87 4.34
C GLN A 253 -1.54 -17.47 4.19
N LEU A 254 -0.89 -17.04 5.27
CA LEU A 254 0.54 -16.76 5.29
C LEU A 254 1.36 -17.98 4.87
N PHE A 255 1.12 -19.14 5.51
CA PHE A 255 1.89 -20.35 5.21
C PHE A 255 1.57 -20.94 3.84
N GLU A 256 0.31 -20.89 3.38
CA GLU A 256 -0.05 -21.30 2.02
C GLU A 256 0.65 -20.44 0.97
N ASN A 257 0.66 -19.11 1.16
CA ASN A 257 1.35 -18.21 0.24
C ASN A 257 2.88 -18.32 0.33
N TRP A 258 3.44 -18.64 1.52
CA TRP A 258 4.85 -18.98 1.64
C TRP A 258 5.21 -20.21 0.82
N ALA A 259 4.39 -21.26 0.89
CA ALA A 259 4.60 -22.46 0.07
C ALA A 259 4.58 -22.15 -1.43
N ARG A 260 3.61 -21.34 -1.89
CA ARG A 260 3.52 -20.88 -3.28
C ARG A 260 4.71 -20.02 -3.68
N PHE A 261 5.18 -19.13 -2.80
CA PHE A 261 6.34 -18.29 -3.01
C PHE A 261 7.61 -19.14 -3.18
N LYS A 262 7.83 -20.15 -2.33
CA LYS A 262 8.93 -21.10 -2.48
C LYS A 262 8.91 -21.80 -3.84
N ILE A 263 7.76 -22.29 -4.26
CA ILE A 263 7.58 -22.94 -5.58
C ILE A 263 7.92 -21.96 -6.70
N LYS A 264 7.32 -20.76 -6.69
CA LYS A 264 7.52 -19.75 -7.72
C LYS A 264 8.98 -19.37 -7.87
N TYR A 265 9.69 -19.21 -6.75
CA TYR A 265 11.10 -18.77 -6.73
C TYR A 265 12.13 -19.91 -6.60
N SER A 266 11.69 -21.17 -6.67
CA SER A 266 12.54 -22.37 -6.55
C SER A 266 13.41 -22.35 -5.28
N LEU A 267 12.83 -21.88 -4.18
CA LEU A 267 13.47 -21.95 -2.86
C LEU A 267 13.40 -23.39 -2.33
N PRO A 268 14.28 -23.79 -1.38
CA PRO A 268 14.25 -25.12 -0.79
C PRO A 268 12.86 -25.45 -0.23
N HIS A 269 12.37 -26.65 -0.54
CA HIS A 269 11.02 -27.06 -0.16
C HIS A 269 10.85 -27.15 1.37
N ASP A 270 11.90 -27.61 2.05
CA ASP A 270 11.99 -27.76 3.50
C ASP A 270 12.28 -26.45 4.25
N LEU A 271 12.53 -25.36 3.52
CA LEU A 271 12.76 -24.05 4.14
C LEU A 271 11.50 -23.62 4.90
N SER A 272 11.57 -23.59 6.22
CA SER A 272 10.54 -23.02 7.09
C SER A 272 10.42 -21.51 6.83
N TYR A 273 9.30 -20.90 7.23
CA TYR A 273 9.16 -19.46 7.12
C TYR A 273 10.10 -18.78 8.13
N PRO A 274 11.16 -18.09 7.68
CA PRO A 274 12.18 -17.56 8.59
C PRO A 274 11.84 -16.15 9.12
N GLY A 275 10.65 -15.62 8.76
CA GLY A 275 10.38 -14.19 8.88
C GLY A 275 10.75 -13.44 7.61
N VAL A 276 10.14 -12.30 7.40
CA VAL A 276 10.27 -11.54 6.16
C VAL A 276 11.70 -11.07 5.90
N ASN A 277 12.39 -10.62 6.94
CA ASN A 277 13.74 -10.06 6.83
C ASN A 277 14.80 -11.11 6.45
N ASP A 278 14.52 -12.39 6.73
CA ASP A 278 15.46 -13.50 6.58
C ASP A 278 15.17 -14.38 5.36
N ILE A 279 14.25 -13.94 4.47
CA ILE A 279 14.03 -14.61 3.18
C ILE A 279 15.32 -14.51 2.34
N PRO A 280 15.71 -15.59 1.63
CA PRO A 280 16.90 -15.56 0.76
C PRO A 280 16.62 -14.77 -0.53
N TRP A 281 16.51 -13.46 -0.41
CA TRP A 281 16.09 -12.51 -1.45
C TRP A 281 16.93 -12.59 -2.72
N GLU A 282 18.26 -12.82 -2.61
CA GLU A 282 19.16 -12.92 -3.76
C GLU A 282 18.72 -14.03 -4.73
N LYS A 283 18.13 -15.11 -4.19
CA LYS A 283 17.59 -16.19 -5.03
C LYS A 283 16.34 -15.76 -5.79
N THR A 284 15.52 -14.88 -5.20
CA THR A 284 14.31 -14.38 -5.87
C THR A 284 14.65 -13.39 -6.98
N PHE A 285 15.65 -12.53 -6.79
CA PHE A 285 16.06 -11.50 -7.75
C PHE A 285 16.69 -12.07 -9.00
N ASN A 286 17.37 -13.22 -8.88
CA ASN A 286 18.03 -13.88 -10.00
C ASN A 286 17.09 -14.75 -10.84
N LYS A 287 15.83 -14.90 -10.42
CA LYS A 287 14.85 -15.69 -11.14
C LYS A 287 13.96 -14.85 -12.04
N LYS A 288 14.07 -15.04 -13.35
CA LYS A 288 13.09 -14.50 -14.29
C LYS A 288 11.75 -15.23 -14.09
N THR A 289 10.72 -14.46 -13.75
CA THR A 289 9.36 -14.94 -13.63
C THR A 289 8.54 -14.48 -14.83
N LYS A 290 7.37 -15.13 -15.05
CA LYS A 290 6.46 -14.73 -16.10
C LYS A 290 5.94 -13.31 -15.84
N TYR A 291 5.83 -12.53 -16.91
CA TYR A 291 5.12 -11.25 -16.89
C TYR A 291 3.66 -11.45 -16.45
N ILE A 292 3.14 -10.55 -15.64
CA ILE A 292 1.76 -10.58 -15.14
C ILE A 292 0.95 -9.53 -15.89
N ASP A 293 -0.03 -10.02 -16.66
CA ASP A 293 -0.86 -9.19 -17.50
C ASP A 293 -1.79 -8.26 -16.69
N LYS A 294 -2.13 -7.17 -17.33
CA LYS A 294 -3.16 -6.25 -16.84
C LYS A 294 -4.51 -6.94 -16.80
N LEU A 295 -5.22 -6.84 -15.68
CA LEU A 295 -6.60 -7.30 -15.56
C LEU A 295 -7.59 -6.15 -15.77
N ASP A 296 -8.77 -6.47 -16.30
CA ASP A 296 -9.85 -5.51 -16.48
C ASP A 296 -10.86 -5.59 -15.31
N TYR A 297 -11.02 -4.47 -14.63
CA TYR A 297 -11.97 -4.30 -13.52
C TYR A 297 -13.14 -3.38 -13.89
N SER A 298 -13.31 -3.01 -15.17
CA SER A 298 -14.31 -2.03 -15.64
C SER A 298 -15.75 -2.40 -15.26
N LYS A 299 -16.05 -3.69 -15.16
CA LYS A 299 -17.38 -4.18 -14.73
C LYS A 299 -17.76 -3.78 -13.30
N TYR A 300 -16.81 -3.38 -12.47
CA TYR A 300 -17.02 -2.95 -11.08
C TYR A 300 -17.10 -1.42 -10.91
N LEU A 301 -16.90 -0.66 -12.01
CA LEU A 301 -16.93 0.80 -11.98
C LEU A 301 -18.36 1.31 -11.77
N GLN A 302 -18.53 2.26 -10.81
CA GLN A 302 -19.79 2.89 -10.44
C GLN A 302 -19.95 4.30 -11.02
#